data_c7097abddd9753f129040b9cda4895d2
#
_entry.id   c7097abddd9753f129040b9cda4895d2
#
_cell.length_a   1.000
_cell.length_b   1.000
_cell.length_c   1.000
_cell.angle_alpha   90.00
_cell.angle_beta   90.00
_cell.angle_gamma   90.00
#
_symmetry.space_group_name_H-M   'P 1'
#
loop_
_entity.id
_entity.type
_entity.pdbx_description
1 polymer ?
#
loop_
_entity_poly.entity_id
_entity_poly.type
_entity_poly.pdbx_seq_one_letter_code
_entity_poly.pdbx_strand_id
1 'polypeptide(L)'
;MRKVILIFIMGFSFWNLFGQDNKFKILSVNEFSVFISDPEVTVVDVRTAEEHANGYIPGTDFNIDVLEDGYETEALEKLPKDKPVALYCRSGNRSKKAARILAENGYEVVELGSGFNGWASSGRDIEKIK
;
A
#
# COMPACT_ATOMS: atom_id res chain seq x y z
N MET A 1 -2.61 -22.17 -19.16
CA MET A 1 -3.41 -22.17 -17.94
C MET A 1 -2.67 -22.76 -16.75
N ARG A 2 -2.06 -23.92 -16.90
CA ARG A 2 -1.34 -24.48 -15.77
C ARG A 2 -0.22 -23.61 -15.27
N LYS A 3 0.53 -23.00 -16.18
CA LYS A 3 1.62 -22.12 -15.77
C LYS A 3 1.14 -20.96 -14.94
N VAL A 4 0.00 -20.41 -15.34
CA VAL A 4 -0.58 -19.29 -14.59
C VAL A 4 -0.97 -19.76 -13.19
N ILE A 5 -1.57 -20.93 -13.12
CA ILE A 5 -1.98 -21.48 -11.82
C ILE A 5 -0.78 -21.72 -10.92
N LEU A 6 0.31 -22.25 -11.48
CA LEU A 6 1.51 -22.50 -10.70
C LEU A 6 2.10 -21.20 -10.17
N ILE A 7 2.15 -20.16 -10.99
CA ILE A 7 2.65 -18.87 -10.56
C ILE A 7 1.79 -18.32 -9.45
N PHE A 8 0.48 -18.45 -9.61
CA PHE A 8 -0.43 -17.97 -8.60
C PHE A 8 -0.24 -18.70 -7.28
N ILE A 9 -0.07 -20.02 -7.34
CA ILE A 9 0.15 -20.81 -6.13
C ILE A 9 1.43 -20.40 -5.43
N MET A 10 2.49 -20.14 -6.19
CA MET A 10 3.75 -19.69 -5.61
C MET A 10 3.58 -18.34 -4.91
N GLY A 11 2.89 -17.42 -5.57
CA GLY A 11 2.61 -16.13 -4.96
C GLY A 11 1.80 -16.26 -3.68
N PHE A 12 0.81 -17.12 -3.72
CA PHE A 12 0.00 -17.37 -2.55
C PHE A 12 0.82 -17.94 -1.40
N SER A 13 1.70 -18.89 -1.71
CA SER A 13 2.58 -19.48 -0.69
C SER A 13 3.48 -18.42 -0.06
N PHE A 14 4.01 -17.52 -0.89
CA PHE A 14 4.84 -16.44 -0.39
C PHE A 14 4.08 -15.59 0.62
N TRP A 15 2.86 -15.21 0.27
CA TRP A 15 2.03 -14.41 1.17
C TRP A 15 1.66 -15.16 2.44
N ASN A 16 1.44 -16.47 2.33
CA ASN A 16 1.14 -17.29 3.49
C ASN A 16 2.27 -17.23 4.52
N LEU A 17 3.52 -17.23 4.04
CA LEU A 17 4.65 -17.17 4.95
C LEU A 17 4.65 -15.88 5.76
N PHE A 18 4.19 -14.78 5.18
CA PHE A 18 4.26 -13.48 5.83
C PHE A 18 2.94 -12.99 6.38
N GLY A 19 1.84 -13.49 5.85
CA GLY A 19 0.53 -12.96 6.15
C GLY A 19 -0.38 -13.87 6.95
N GLN A 20 0.12 -15.00 7.40
CA GLN A 20 -0.73 -15.99 8.03
C GLN A 20 -1.38 -15.50 9.32
N ASP A 21 -0.85 -14.45 9.93
CA ASP A 21 -1.42 -13.86 11.14
C ASP A 21 -2.16 -12.57 10.85
N ASN A 22 -2.65 -12.40 9.64
CA ASN A 22 -3.30 -11.18 9.21
C ASN A 22 -2.36 -9.99 9.31
N LYS A 23 -1.09 -10.24 9.05
CA LYS A 23 -0.09 -9.20 9.09
C LYS A 23 0.20 -8.69 7.71
N PHE A 24 0.96 -7.63 7.67
CA PHE A 24 1.37 -7.01 6.41
C PHE A 24 2.88 -6.98 6.36
N LYS A 25 3.42 -6.72 5.18
CA LYS A 25 4.85 -6.69 4.98
C LYS A 25 5.32 -5.25 4.90
N ILE A 26 6.44 -4.95 5.57
CA ILE A 26 7.04 -3.62 5.58
C ILE A 26 8.17 -3.61 4.57
N LEU A 27 8.14 -2.65 3.64
CA LEU A 27 9.10 -2.55 2.56
C LEU A 27 9.98 -1.32 2.70
N SER A 28 11.23 -1.44 2.24
CA SER A 28 12.10 -0.28 2.06
C SER A 28 11.65 0.53 0.86
N VAL A 29 12.23 1.72 0.68
CA VAL A 29 11.92 2.55 -0.48
C VAL A 29 12.21 1.81 -1.78
N ASN A 30 13.36 1.14 -1.87
CA ASN A 30 13.70 0.40 -3.07
C ASN A 30 12.71 -0.73 -3.35
N GLU A 31 12.39 -1.50 -2.32
CA GLU A 31 11.44 -2.60 -2.46
C GLU A 31 10.05 -2.08 -2.85
N PHE A 32 9.63 -1.01 -2.21
CA PHE A 32 8.32 -0.40 -2.48
C PHE A 32 8.26 0.10 -3.93
N SER A 33 9.32 0.75 -4.38
CA SER A 33 9.39 1.27 -5.74
C SER A 33 9.23 0.15 -6.77
N VAL A 34 9.88 -0.98 -6.54
CA VAL A 34 9.74 -2.13 -7.43
C VAL A 34 8.34 -2.71 -7.37
N PHE A 35 7.81 -2.84 -6.16
CA PHE A 35 6.50 -3.44 -5.96
C PHE A 35 5.40 -2.66 -6.67
N ILE A 36 5.41 -1.33 -6.53
CA ILE A 36 4.34 -0.50 -7.12
C ILE A 36 4.53 -0.29 -8.63
N SER A 37 5.61 -0.76 -9.22
CA SER A 37 5.76 -0.69 -10.67
C SER A 37 4.84 -1.67 -11.38
N ASP A 38 4.30 -2.64 -10.66
CA ASP A 38 3.34 -3.60 -11.19
C ASP A 38 1.97 -2.93 -11.24
N PRO A 39 1.36 -2.83 -12.43
CA PRO A 39 0.07 -2.15 -12.57
C PRO A 39 -1.08 -2.85 -11.84
N GLU A 40 -0.88 -4.10 -11.41
CA GLU A 40 -1.91 -4.82 -10.64
C GLU A 40 -1.94 -4.39 -9.18
N VAL A 41 -0.95 -3.65 -8.72
CA VAL A 41 -0.89 -3.19 -7.33
C VAL A 41 -1.68 -1.89 -7.19
N THR A 42 -2.54 -1.83 -6.18
CA THR A 42 -3.26 -0.60 -5.86
C THR A 42 -2.44 0.19 -4.84
N VAL A 43 -2.10 1.43 -5.16
CA VAL A 43 -1.26 2.27 -4.30
C VAL A 43 -2.12 3.30 -3.60
N VAL A 44 -2.02 3.35 -2.28
CA VAL A 44 -2.88 4.20 -1.46
C VAL A 44 -2.07 5.07 -0.52
N ASP A 45 -2.31 6.38 -0.60
CA ASP A 45 -1.77 7.35 0.35
C ASP A 45 -2.78 7.47 1.48
N VAL A 46 -2.40 7.08 2.69
CA VAL A 46 -3.33 7.11 3.82
C VAL A 46 -3.15 8.37 4.68
N ARG A 47 -2.48 9.38 4.14
CA ARG A 47 -2.33 10.67 4.80
C ARG A 47 -3.57 11.54 4.57
N THR A 48 -3.55 12.72 5.15
CA THR A 48 -4.64 13.69 4.94
C THR A 48 -4.65 14.17 3.49
N ALA A 49 -5.80 14.71 3.09
CA ALA A 49 -5.94 15.25 1.73
C ALA A 49 -4.97 16.41 1.50
N GLU A 50 -4.72 17.21 2.54
CA GLU A 50 -3.79 18.33 2.42
C GLU A 50 -2.36 17.85 2.19
N GLU A 51 -1.93 16.84 2.96
CA GLU A 51 -0.61 16.27 2.76
C GLU A 51 -0.45 15.73 1.35
N HIS A 52 -1.48 15.00 0.90
CA HIS A 52 -1.47 14.41 -0.44
C HIS A 52 -1.35 15.50 -1.52
N ALA A 53 -2.13 16.56 -1.39
CA ALA A 53 -2.12 17.63 -2.38
C ALA A 53 -0.74 18.28 -2.51
N ASN A 54 0.01 18.34 -1.40
CA ASN A 54 1.32 18.97 -1.37
C ASN A 54 2.45 18.06 -1.83
N GLY A 55 2.16 16.82 -2.14
CA GLY A 55 3.15 15.90 -2.69
C GLY A 55 2.74 14.48 -2.46
N TYR A 56 2.82 13.64 -3.49
CA TYR A 56 2.51 12.23 -3.37
C TYR A 56 3.39 11.41 -4.30
N ILE A 57 3.46 10.12 -4.03
CA ILE A 57 4.27 9.20 -4.82
C ILE A 57 3.59 8.98 -6.17
N PRO A 58 4.32 9.15 -7.30
CA PRO A 58 3.73 8.88 -8.61
C PRO A 58 3.16 7.47 -8.68
N GLY A 59 1.99 7.33 -9.27
CA GLY A 59 1.31 6.04 -9.35
C GLY A 59 0.35 5.79 -8.22
N THR A 60 0.18 6.74 -7.29
CA THR A 60 -0.82 6.62 -6.24
C THR A 60 -2.22 6.62 -6.85
N ASP A 61 -3.00 5.60 -6.53
CA ASP A 61 -4.35 5.44 -7.07
C ASP A 61 -5.41 6.10 -6.20
N PHE A 62 -5.23 6.12 -4.89
CA PHE A 62 -6.21 6.66 -3.96
C PHE A 62 -5.54 7.39 -2.83
N ASN A 63 -6.25 8.39 -2.29
CA ASN A 63 -5.89 9.05 -1.05
C ASN A 63 -7.06 8.81 -0.08
N ILE A 64 -6.85 7.97 0.91
CA ILE A 64 -7.87 7.63 1.90
C ILE A 64 -7.28 7.84 3.28
N ASP A 65 -7.72 8.89 3.95
CA ASP A 65 -7.14 9.34 5.22
C ASP A 65 -7.48 8.38 6.35
N VAL A 66 -6.47 7.72 6.93
CA VAL A 66 -6.68 6.74 7.99
C VAL A 66 -7.12 7.39 9.29
N LEU A 67 -6.96 8.72 9.43
CA LEU A 67 -7.40 9.43 10.61
C LEU A 67 -8.90 9.69 10.62
N GLU A 68 -9.55 9.55 9.47
CA GLU A 68 -11.00 9.74 9.39
C GLU A 68 -11.73 8.52 9.92
N ASP A 69 -12.84 8.75 10.63
CA ASP A 69 -13.61 7.65 11.19
C ASP A 69 -14.10 6.68 10.14
N GLY A 70 -14.36 7.16 8.95
CA GLY A 70 -14.87 6.32 7.87
C GLY A 70 -13.80 5.61 7.05
N TYR A 71 -12.54 5.60 7.50
CA TYR A 71 -11.46 5.01 6.73
C TYR A 71 -11.76 3.58 6.30
N GLU A 72 -12.13 2.73 7.25
CA GLU A 72 -12.32 1.32 6.94
C GLU A 72 -13.43 1.13 5.91
N THR A 73 -14.55 1.79 6.11
CA THR A 73 -15.68 1.70 5.20
C THR A 73 -15.31 2.16 3.80
N GLU A 74 -14.64 3.32 3.72
CA GLU A 74 -14.25 3.86 2.42
C GLU A 74 -13.27 2.95 1.71
N ALA A 75 -12.28 2.44 2.45
CA ALA A 75 -11.27 1.57 1.87
C ALA A 75 -11.90 0.29 1.33
N LEU A 76 -12.80 -0.32 2.11
CA LEU A 76 -13.44 -1.56 1.68
C LEU A 76 -14.33 -1.37 0.45
N GLU A 77 -14.88 -0.17 0.29
CA GLU A 77 -15.69 0.13 -0.87
C GLU A 77 -14.86 0.37 -2.14
N LYS A 78 -13.70 1.00 -1.97
CA LYS A 78 -12.91 1.47 -3.11
C LYS A 78 -11.82 0.51 -3.56
N LEU A 79 -11.25 -0.26 -2.64
CA LEU A 79 -10.06 -1.04 -2.96
C LEU A 79 -10.42 -2.45 -3.43
N PRO A 80 -9.89 -2.87 -4.59
CA PRO A 80 -10.13 -4.25 -5.07
C PRO A 80 -9.52 -5.25 -4.10
N LYS A 81 -10.27 -6.26 -3.74
CA LYS A 81 -9.80 -7.24 -2.77
C LYS A 81 -8.91 -8.30 -3.39
N ASP A 82 -8.99 -8.47 -4.69
CA ASP A 82 -8.24 -9.48 -5.41
C ASP A 82 -6.89 -9.00 -5.91
N LYS A 83 -6.47 -7.80 -5.51
CA LYS A 83 -5.20 -7.23 -5.90
C LYS A 83 -4.43 -6.78 -4.68
N PRO A 84 -3.09 -6.85 -4.73
CA PRO A 84 -2.28 -6.36 -3.60
C PRO A 84 -2.46 -4.86 -3.42
N VAL A 85 -2.36 -4.42 -2.17
CA VAL A 85 -2.47 -3.02 -1.81
C VAL A 85 -1.16 -2.56 -1.20
N ALA A 86 -0.62 -1.46 -1.69
CA ALA A 86 0.59 -0.86 -1.16
C ALA A 86 0.24 0.48 -0.54
N LEU A 87 0.53 0.63 0.76
CA LEU A 87 0.15 1.81 1.53
C LEU A 87 1.36 2.62 1.95
N TYR A 88 1.17 3.93 2.08
CA TYR A 88 2.18 4.76 2.71
C TYR A 88 1.52 5.93 3.44
N CYS A 89 2.22 6.40 4.49
CA CYS A 89 1.87 7.65 5.15
C CYS A 89 3.10 8.54 5.14
N ARG A 90 3.24 9.42 6.12
CA ARG A 90 4.36 10.35 6.14
C ARG A 90 5.66 9.69 6.61
N SER A 91 5.60 8.98 7.74
CA SER A 91 6.79 8.40 8.36
C SER A 91 6.64 6.94 8.74
N GLY A 92 5.52 6.31 8.38
CA GLY A 92 5.31 4.89 8.60
C GLY A 92 4.40 4.54 9.77
N ASN A 93 4.00 5.51 10.58
CA ASN A 93 3.16 5.20 11.75
C ASN A 93 1.70 4.96 11.40
N ARG A 94 1.09 5.92 10.70
CA ARG A 94 -0.31 5.81 10.31
C ARG A 94 -0.55 4.65 9.35
N SER A 95 0.41 4.42 8.45
CA SER A 95 0.26 3.36 7.46
C SER A 95 0.27 1.96 8.08
N LYS A 96 0.93 1.78 9.23
CA LYS A 96 0.91 0.49 9.91
C LYS A 96 -0.47 0.19 10.46
N LYS A 97 -1.14 1.20 11.01
CA LYS A 97 -2.52 1.03 11.45
C LYS A 97 -3.44 0.74 10.28
N ALA A 98 -3.29 1.52 9.21
CA ALA A 98 -4.09 1.34 8.00
C ALA A 98 -3.90 -0.06 7.41
N ALA A 99 -2.65 -0.52 7.35
CA ALA A 99 -2.32 -1.82 6.81
C ALA A 99 -2.92 -2.95 7.65
N ARG A 100 -2.88 -2.80 8.96
CA ARG A 100 -3.43 -3.80 9.85
C ARG A 100 -4.93 -3.96 9.63
N ILE A 101 -5.64 -2.84 9.49
CA ILE A 101 -7.07 -2.88 9.24
C ILE A 101 -7.39 -3.64 7.95
N LEU A 102 -6.64 -3.36 6.88
CA LEU A 102 -6.90 -4.03 5.61
C LEU A 102 -6.49 -5.49 5.65
N ALA A 103 -5.38 -5.82 6.30
CA ALA A 103 -4.96 -7.21 6.42
C ALA A 103 -6.01 -8.02 7.15
N GLU A 104 -6.61 -7.45 8.20
CA GLU A 104 -7.67 -8.13 8.94
C GLU A 104 -8.92 -8.33 8.10
N ASN A 105 -9.07 -7.56 7.05
CA ASN A 105 -10.18 -7.70 6.11
C ASN A 105 -9.81 -8.54 4.89
N GLY A 106 -8.69 -9.25 4.93
CA GLY A 106 -8.36 -10.22 3.90
C GLY A 106 -7.55 -9.70 2.73
N TYR A 107 -7.06 -8.46 2.79
CA TYR A 107 -6.21 -7.91 1.74
C TYR A 107 -4.77 -8.37 1.90
N GLU A 108 -4.09 -8.50 0.77
CA GLU A 108 -2.63 -8.65 0.77
C GLU A 108 -2.05 -7.24 0.79
N VAL A 109 -1.29 -6.91 1.84
CA VAL A 109 -0.89 -5.52 2.07
C VAL A 109 0.61 -5.41 2.28
N VAL A 110 1.22 -4.43 1.63
CA VAL A 110 2.56 -3.99 1.95
C VAL A 110 2.51 -2.52 2.33
N GLU A 111 3.52 -2.10 3.09
CA GLU A 111 3.53 -0.75 3.65
C GLU A 111 4.95 -0.21 3.53
N LEU A 112 5.08 1.06 3.14
CA LEU A 112 6.38 1.72 3.02
C LEU A 112 6.85 2.15 4.40
N GLY A 113 7.85 1.47 4.95
CA GLY A 113 8.26 1.65 6.33
C GLY A 113 8.73 3.04 6.68
N SER A 114 9.42 3.72 5.77
CA SER A 114 9.91 5.07 5.99
C SER A 114 8.96 6.14 5.46
N GLY A 115 7.87 5.74 4.83
CA GLY A 115 6.83 6.64 4.37
C GLY A 115 7.26 7.59 3.28
N PHE A 116 6.41 8.57 3.05
CA PHE A 116 6.68 9.59 2.03
C PHE A 116 7.99 10.32 2.30
N ASN A 117 8.32 10.54 3.57
CA ASN A 117 9.60 11.20 3.92
C ASN A 117 10.79 10.41 3.36
N GLY A 118 10.78 9.09 3.54
CA GLY A 118 11.86 8.26 3.00
C GLY A 118 11.90 8.28 1.49
N TRP A 119 10.73 8.23 0.86
CA TRP A 119 10.66 8.30 -0.60
C TRP A 119 11.27 9.61 -1.12
N ALA A 120 10.83 10.75 -0.55
CA ALA A 120 11.31 12.06 -0.97
C ALA A 120 12.80 12.21 -0.74
N SER A 121 13.30 11.73 0.41
CA SER A 121 14.72 11.81 0.74
C SER A 121 15.59 10.98 -0.19
N SER A 122 15.02 9.96 -0.82
CA SER A 122 15.77 9.11 -1.73
C SER A 122 16.02 9.78 -3.09
N GLY A 123 15.43 10.95 -3.32
CA GLY A 123 15.59 11.65 -4.58
C GLY A 123 14.67 11.23 -5.68
N ARG A 124 13.71 10.35 -5.38
CA ARG A 124 12.74 9.91 -6.38
C ARG A 124 11.71 10.98 -6.65
N ASP A 125 11.07 10.89 -7.82
CA ASP A 125 10.07 11.86 -8.25
C ASP A 125 8.87 11.88 -7.31
N ILE A 126 8.30 13.06 -7.17
CA ILE A 126 7.02 13.23 -6.48
C ILE A 126 6.14 14.12 -7.35
N GLU A 127 4.83 13.96 -7.16
CA GLU A 127 3.85 14.76 -7.89
C GLU A 127 3.05 15.59 -6.91
N LYS A 128 2.45 16.65 -7.41
CA LYS A 128 1.61 17.55 -6.61
C LYS A 128 0.33 17.83 -7.35
N ILE A 129 -0.72 18.07 -6.58
CA ILE A 129 -1.98 18.53 -7.14
C ILE A 129 -1.87 20.05 -7.30
N LYS A 130 -2.17 20.53 -8.49
CA LYS A 130 -2.09 21.97 -8.79
C LYS A 130 -3.39 22.69 -8.48
#